data_ac0351c37912b4b3b51bd023ee1bb3a9
#
_entry.id   ac0351c37912b4b3b51bd023ee1bb3a9
#
_cell.length_a   1.000
_cell.length_b   1.000
_cell.length_c   1.000
_cell.angle_alpha   90.00
_cell.angle_beta   90.00
_cell.angle_gamma   90.00
#
_symmetry.space_group_name_H-M   'P 1'
#
loop_
_entity.id
_entity.type
_entity.pdbx_description
1 polymer ?
#
loop_
_entity_poly.entity_id
_entity_poly.type
_entity_poly.pdbx_seq_one_letter_code
_entity_poly.pdbx_strand_id
1 'polypeptide(L)'
;MGKFVILVMDSVGIGALPDADRFGDMGSDTMCNLYRAMGGLTIPNLLSLGLGNIDGIQLPVKSDNPRGAYGRAMERFSGKDTTGGHWEIAGLVLDRPFDTFPNGFPRNILDPFEAAIGAKTLGNKAASGTEIIEELGEEIGRAHV
;
A
#
# COMPACT_ATOMS: atom_id res chain seq x y z
N MET A 1 3.47 -27.76 -17.81
CA MET A 1 3.93 -26.78 -16.80
C MET A 1 2.72 -25.96 -16.37
N GLY A 2 2.34 -25.96 -15.08
CA GLY A 2 1.22 -25.18 -14.59
C GLY A 2 1.58 -23.67 -14.58
N LYS A 3 0.59 -22.81 -14.85
CA LYS A 3 0.75 -21.35 -14.69
C LYS A 3 0.18 -20.95 -13.32
N PHE A 4 0.86 -20.06 -12.63
CA PHE A 4 0.38 -19.43 -11.40
C PHE A 4 0.25 -17.94 -11.65
N VAL A 5 -0.84 -17.33 -11.17
CA VAL A 5 -1.12 -15.90 -11.33
C VAL A 5 -1.49 -15.33 -9.98
N ILE A 6 -0.82 -14.26 -9.57
CA ILE A 6 -1.20 -13.44 -8.41
C ILE A 6 -1.91 -12.19 -8.95
N LEU A 7 -3.10 -11.94 -8.46
CA LEU A 7 -3.84 -10.71 -8.74
C LEU A 7 -3.92 -9.88 -7.45
N VAL A 8 -3.16 -8.80 -7.40
CA VAL A 8 -3.15 -7.86 -6.26
C VAL A 8 -4.14 -6.74 -6.54
N MET A 9 -5.09 -6.56 -5.64
CA MET A 9 -5.96 -5.39 -5.64
C MET A 9 -5.31 -4.30 -4.79
N ASP A 10 -4.71 -3.32 -5.43
CA ASP A 10 -4.03 -2.23 -4.77
C ASP A 10 -4.99 -1.41 -3.90
N SER A 11 -4.52 -0.93 -2.77
CA SER A 11 -5.27 -0.13 -1.78
C SER A 11 -6.51 -0.82 -1.19
N VAL A 12 -6.68 -2.13 -1.36
CA VAL A 12 -7.79 -2.89 -0.78
C VAL A 12 -7.32 -3.70 0.41
N GLY A 13 -7.66 -3.22 1.61
CA GLY A 13 -7.43 -3.92 2.87
C GLY A 13 -8.71 -4.51 3.46
N ILE A 14 -8.56 -5.63 4.17
CA ILE A 14 -9.64 -6.31 4.89
C ILE A 14 -9.20 -6.45 6.35
N GLY A 15 -9.56 -5.47 7.16
CA GLY A 15 -9.13 -5.34 8.55
C GLY A 15 -7.70 -4.82 8.70
N ALA A 16 -7.36 -4.43 9.92
CA ALA A 16 -6.04 -3.97 10.31
C ALA A 16 -5.15 -5.13 10.75
N LEU A 17 -3.84 -5.01 10.53
CA LEU A 17 -2.86 -5.92 11.11
C LEU A 17 -2.76 -5.74 12.63
N PRO A 18 -2.26 -6.74 13.38
CA PRO A 18 -2.13 -6.66 14.84
C PRO A 18 -1.27 -5.50 15.35
N ASP A 19 -0.34 -5.01 14.54
CA ASP A 19 0.58 -3.91 14.85
C ASP A 19 0.18 -2.57 14.18
N ALA A 20 -1.06 -2.45 13.73
CA ALA A 20 -1.58 -1.25 13.07
C ALA A 20 -1.49 0.02 13.92
N ASP A 21 -1.49 -0.10 15.24
CA ASP A 21 -1.30 1.01 16.16
C ASP A 21 0.06 1.70 16.00
N ARG A 22 1.12 0.93 15.68
CA ARG A 22 2.47 1.45 15.44
C ARG A 22 2.55 2.34 14.20
N PHE A 23 1.64 2.17 13.27
CA PHE A 23 1.60 2.87 11.97
C PHE A 23 0.45 3.86 11.86
N GLY A 24 -0.35 4.04 12.92
CA GLY A 24 -1.53 4.90 12.91
C GLY A 24 -2.68 4.35 12.05
N ASP A 25 -2.71 3.04 11.79
CA ASP A 25 -3.66 2.37 10.90
C ASP A 25 -4.79 1.64 11.63
N MET A 26 -5.01 1.96 12.89
CA MET A 26 -6.11 1.37 13.64
C MET A 26 -7.46 1.66 12.96
N GLY A 27 -8.25 0.60 12.77
CA GLY A 27 -9.55 0.68 12.10
C GLY A 27 -9.48 0.67 10.57
N SER A 28 -8.30 0.49 9.99
CA SER A 28 -8.14 0.29 8.54
C SER A 28 -8.88 -0.96 8.09
N ASP A 29 -9.87 -0.78 7.22
CA ASP A 29 -10.67 -1.86 6.63
C ASP A 29 -11.42 -1.30 5.41
N THR A 30 -10.72 -1.22 4.30
CA THR A 30 -11.26 -0.60 3.07
C THR A 30 -12.57 -1.25 2.66
N MET A 31 -12.62 -2.58 2.65
CA MET A 31 -13.79 -3.31 2.15
C MET A 31 -15.01 -3.09 3.03
N CYS A 32 -14.89 -3.23 4.35
CA CYS A 32 -16.02 -3.06 5.26
C CYS A 32 -16.41 -1.59 5.45
N ASN A 33 -15.43 -0.66 5.40
CA ASN A 33 -15.72 0.77 5.43
C ASN A 33 -16.48 1.22 4.19
N LEU A 34 -16.07 0.73 3.01
CA LEU A 34 -16.76 1.00 1.75
C LEU A 34 -18.18 0.41 1.75
N TYR A 35 -18.32 -0.83 2.22
CA TYR A 35 -19.64 -1.46 2.38
C TYR A 35 -20.59 -0.60 3.21
N ARG A 36 -20.12 -0.11 4.36
CA ARG A 36 -20.90 0.75 5.25
C ARG A 36 -21.23 2.10 4.62
N ALA A 37 -20.26 2.74 3.97
CA ALA A 37 -20.45 4.05 3.34
C ALA A 37 -21.43 4.01 2.16
N MET A 38 -21.40 2.92 1.39
CA MET A 38 -22.25 2.75 0.20
C MET A 38 -23.60 2.10 0.50
N GLY A 39 -23.83 1.62 1.73
CA GLY A 39 -25.00 0.84 2.07
C GLY A 39 -25.07 -0.55 1.41
N GLY A 40 -23.95 -1.03 0.91
CA GLY A 40 -23.80 -2.32 0.25
C GLY A 40 -22.74 -2.33 -0.84
N LEU A 41 -22.31 -3.52 -1.24
CA LEU A 41 -21.38 -3.72 -2.36
C LEU A 41 -21.87 -4.84 -3.26
N THR A 42 -21.85 -4.62 -4.57
CA THR A 42 -22.18 -5.64 -5.56
C THR A 42 -20.90 -6.34 -6.03
N ILE A 43 -20.48 -7.35 -5.28
CA ILE A 43 -19.25 -8.13 -5.50
C ILE A 43 -19.52 -9.64 -5.53
N PRO A 44 -20.48 -10.13 -6.35
CA PRO A 44 -20.96 -11.52 -6.27
C PRO A 44 -19.85 -12.55 -6.50
N ASN A 45 -18.89 -12.26 -7.38
CA ASN A 45 -17.79 -13.18 -7.66
C ASN A 45 -16.86 -13.36 -6.46
N LEU A 46 -16.47 -12.27 -5.80
CA LEU A 46 -15.61 -12.32 -4.61
C LEU A 46 -16.33 -13.02 -3.45
N LEU A 47 -17.62 -12.75 -3.26
CA LEU A 47 -18.44 -13.44 -2.26
C LEU A 47 -18.53 -14.93 -2.57
N SER A 48 -18.71 -15.32 -3.85
CA SER A 48 -18.75 -16.73 -4.25
C SER A 48 -17.41 -17.45 -4.05
N LEU A 49 -16.30 -16.74 -4.05
CA LEU A 49 -14.96 -17.27 -3.73
C LEU A 49 -14.73 -17.43 -2.22
N GLY A 50 -15.57 -16.84 -1.38
CA GLY A 50 -15.49 -16.92 0.07
C GLY A 50 -15.00 -15.66 0.76
N LEU A 51 -15.00 -14.50 0.11
CA LEU A 51 -14.55 -13.24 0.73
C LEU A 51 -15.29 -12.96 2.06
N GLY A 52 -16.60 -13.10 2.08
CA GLY A 52 -17.41 -12.88 3.28
C GLY A 52 -17.21 -13.93 4.40
N ASN A 53 -16.48 -15.00 4.12
CA ASN A 53 -16.17 -16.06 5.08
C ASN A 53 -14.81 -15.87 5.76
N ILE A 54 -14.02 -14.89 5.32
CA ILE A 54 -12.74 -14.56 5.95
C ILE A 54 -13.00 -14.20 7.42
N ASP A 55 -12.25 -14.82 8.31
CA ASP A 55 -12.40 -14.59 9.74
C ASP A 55 -12.16 -13.12 10.12
N GLY A 56 -13.07 -12.54 10.92
CA GLY A 56 -13.02 -11.14 11.33
C GLY A 56 -13.58 -10.13 10.31
N ILE A 57 -13.95 -10.55 9.09
CA ILE A 57 -14.60 -9.62 8.14
C ILE A 57 -16.02 -9.28 8.60
N GLN A 58 -16.40 -8.01 8.48
CA GLN A 58 -17.71 -7.50 8.88
C GLN A 58 -18.65 -7.30 7.68
N LEU A 59 -18.62 -8.19 6.70
CA LEU A 59 -19.59 -8.24 5.63
C LEU A 59 -20.75 -9.17 6.02
N PRO A 60 -22.01 -8.79 5.76
CA PRO A 60 -23.16 -9.56 6.21
C PRO A 60 -23.41 -10.80 5.36
N VAL A 61 -22.78 -10.93 4.20
CA VAL A 61 -23.01 -12.01 3.25
C VAL A 61 -21.87 -13.02 3.33
N LYS A 62 -22.21 -14.24 3.72
CA LYS A 62 -21.30 -15.39 3.69
C LYS A 62 -21.76 -16.38 2.61
N SER A 63 -20.84 -17.19 2.10
CA SER A 63 -21.14 -18.28 1.20
C SER A 63 -21.15 -19.59 1.97
N ASP A 64 -22.23 -20.35 1.91
CA ASP A 64 -22.29 -21.68 2.50
C ASP A 64 -21.44 -22.69 1.74
N ASN A 65 -21.14 -22.40 0.48
CA ASN A 65 -20.41 -23.29 -0.42
C ASN A 65 -19.41 -22.49 -1.27
N PRO A 66 -18.33 -21.98 -0.67
CA PRO A 66 -17.36 -21.13 -1.37
C PRO A 66 -16.63 -21.91 -2.46
N ARG A 67 -16.48 -21.30 -3.63
CA ARG A 67 -15.82 -21.89 -4.81
C ARG A 67 -14.29 -21.82 -4.74
N GLY A 68 -13.73 -21.07 -3.79
CA GLY A 68 -12.31 -20.87 -3.59
C GLY A 68 -11.87 -21.17 -2.16
N ALA A 69 -10.56 -21.17 -1.94
CA ALA A 69 -9.99 -21.10 -0.61
C ALA A 69 -9.81 -19.61 -0.23
N TYR A 70 -10.03 -19.32 1.03
CA TYR A 70 -9.94 -17.96 1.56
C TYR A 70 -9.21 -17.96 2.92
N GLY A 71 -8.67 -16.82 3.30
CA GLY A 71 -7.99 -16.69 4.58
C GLY A 71 -7.33 -15.33 4.72
N ARG A 72 -6.61 -15.16 5.81
CA ARG A 72 -5.77 -13.99 6.09
C ARG A 72 -4.32 -14.44 6.17
N ALA A 73 -3.42 -13.60 5.69
CA ALA A 73 -2.00 -13.73 5.92
C ALA A 73 -1.51 -12.53 6.72
N MET A 74 -0.56 -12.75 7.61
CA MET A 74 0.12 -11.67 8.31
C MET A 74 1.45 -11.41 7.65
N GLU A 75 1.72 -10.16 7.35
CA GLU A 75 3.01 -9.71 6.86
C GLU A 75 4.09 -9.93 7.92
N ARG A 76 5.24 -10.41 7.51
CA ARG A 76 6.42 -10.60 8.38
C ARG A 76 7.37 -9.41 8.31
N PHE A 77 7.34 -8.71 7.20
CA PHE A 77 8.10 -7.48 7.00
C PHE A 77 7.64 -6.42 8.02
N SER A 78 8.59 -5.82 8.74
CA SER A 78 8.30 -4.87 9.83
C SER A 78 8.13 -3.42 9.37
N GLY A 79 8.24 -3.15 8.08
CA GLY A 79 8.04 -1.83 7.48
C GLY A 79 6.62 -1.64 6.95
N LYS A 80 6.30 -0.40 6.60
CA LYS A 80 5.06 -0.04 5.92
C LYS A 80 5.39 0.63 4.60
N ASP A 81 5.66 -0.16 3.59
CA ASP A 81 5.90 0.32 2.24
C ASP A 81 5.51 -0.73 1.19
N THR A 82 5.14 -0.23 0.01
CA THR A 82 4.68 -1.06 -1.10
C THR A 82 5.76 -2.03 -1.60
N THR A 83 7.01 -1.61 -1.64
CA THR A 83 8.11 -2.41 -2.16
C THR A 83 8.37 -3.63 -1.29
N GLY A 84 8.50 -3.43 0.02
CA GLY A 84 8.71 -4.50 0.99
C GLY A 84 7.58 -5.52 0.99
N GLY A 85 6.32 -5.04 0.98
CA GLY A 85 5.14 -5.91 0.92
C GLY A 85 5.07 -6.73 -0.38
N HIS A 86 5.34 -6.14 -1.53
CA HIS A 86 5.37 -6.88 -2.81
C HIS A 86 6.51 -7.89 -2.88
N TRP A 87 7.68 -7.57 -2.33
CA TRP A 87 8.79 -8.52 -2.24
C TRP A 87 8.46 -9.71 -1.37
N GLU A 88 7.76 -9.49 -0.25
CA GLU A 88 7.31 -10.58 0.60
C GLU A 88 6.30 -11.48 -0.10
N ILE A 89 5.33 -10.92 -0.86
CA ILE A 89 4.41 -11.70 -1.71
C ILE A 89 5.20 -12.57 -2.72
N ALA A 90 6.33 -12.05 -3.22
CA ALA A 90 7.23 -12.79 -4.13
C ALA A 90 8.17 -13.78 -3.40
N GLY A 91 8.13 -13.82 -2.08
CA GLY A 91 8.92 -14.74 -1.24
C GLY A 91 10.21 -14.15 -0.67
N LEU A 92 10.46 -12.85 -0.85
CA LEU A 92 11.61 -12.15 -0.27
C LEU A 92 11.16 -11.29 0.91
N VAL A 93 11.43 -11.76 2.11
CA VAL A 93 11.16 -11.01 3.36
C VAL A 93 12.40 -10.19 3.72
N LEU A 94 12.23 -8.89 3.89
CA LEU A 94 13.31 -8.00 4.35
C LEU A 94 13.45 -8.09 5.88
N ASP A 95 14.70 -8.14 6.35
CA ASP A 95 15.01 -8.20 7.79
C ASP A 95 14.76 -6.87 8.51
N ARG A 96 14.76 -5.76 7.77
CA ARG A 96 14.53 -4.41 8.30
C ARG A 96 13.79 -3.53 7.28
N PRO A 97 12.99 -2.56 7.75
CA PRO A 97 12.34 -1.59 6.88
C PRO A 97 13.37 -0.70 6.18
N PHE A 98 12.96 -0.07 5.07
CA PHE A 98 13.73 0.98 4.44
C PHE A 98 13.86 2.20 5.35
N ASP A 99 14.99 2.91 5.21
CA ASP A 99 15.17 4.19 5.90
C ASP A 99 14.12 5.20 5.42
N THR A 100 13.56 5.96 6.34
CA THR A 100 12.58 7.02 6.05
C THR A 100 13.17 8.39 6.36
N PHE A 101 12.79 9.38 5.56
CA PHE A 101 13.29 10.75 5.66
C PHE A 101 12.12 11.75 5.79
N PRO A 102 11.42 11.78 6.94
CA PRO A 102 10.21 12.59 7.12
C PRO A 102 10.46 14.10 6.97
N ASN A 103 11.69 14.55 7.20
CA ASN A 103 12.12 15.94 7.05
C ASN A 103 12.91 16.19 5.75
N GLY A 104 12.79 15.29 4.77
CA GLY A 104 13.58 15.30 3.54
C GLY A 104 14.94 14.62 3.70
N PHE A 105 15.60 14.36 2.57
CA PHE A 105 16.94 13.75 2.57
C PHE A 105 17.98 14.67 3.17
N PRO A 106 18.91 14.16 3.98
CA PRO A 106 19.97 14.96 4.55
C PRO A 106 21.02 15.37 3.50
N ARG A 107 21.76 16.43 3.77
CA ARG A 107 22.72 17.02 2.81
C ARG A 107 23.82 16.05 2.38
N ASN A 108 24.25 15.15 3.25
CA ASN A 108 25.24 14.12 2.89
C ASN A 108 24.76 13.13 1.81
N ILE A 109 23.44 13.02 1.58
CA ILE A 109 22.86 12.27 0.45
C ILE A 109 22.67 13.20 -0.75
N LEU A 110 22.13 14.40 -0.53
CA LEU A 110 21.80 15.31 -1.61
C LEU A 110 23.02 15.93 -2.29
N ASP A 111 24.03 16.35 -1.52
CA ASP A 111 25.19 17.03 -2.09
C ASP A 111 25.91 16.20 -3.16
N PRO A 112 26.26 14.91 -2.93
CA PRO A 112 26.88 14.11 -3.97
C PRO A 112 25.91 13.80 -5.13
N PHE A 113 24.61 13.68 -4.86
CA PHE A 113 23.61 13.46 -5.91
C PHE A 113 23.51 14.70 -6.81
N GLU A 114 23.32 15.90 -6.24
CA GLU A 114 23.25 17.17 -6.97
C GLU A 114 24.51 17.45 -7.77
N ALA A 115 25.67 17.12 -7.20
CA ALA A 115 26.94 17.25 -7.91
C ALA A 115 27.04 16.29 -9.10
N ALA A 116 26.56 15.07 -8.97
CA ALA A 116 26.59 14.06 -10.04
C ALA A 116 25.67 14.40 -11.21
N ILE A 117 24.47 14.97 -10.94
CA ILE A 117 23.52 15.36 -11.99
C ILE A 117 23.73 16.78 -12.51
N GLY A 118 24.57 17.60 -11.87
CA GLY A 118 24.82 19.00 -12.24
C GLY A 118 23.63 19.94 -12.01
N ALA A 119 22.67 19.57 -11.16
CA ALA A 119 21.45 20.33 -10.90
C ALA A 119 21.08 20.28 -9.42
N LYS A 120 20.24 21.24 -9.00
CA LYS A 120 19.67 21.23 -7.65
C LYS A 120 18.38 20.43 -7.59
N THR A 121 18.16 19.75 -6.46
CA THR A 121 16.90 19.07 -6.18
C THR A 121 15.83 20.07 -5.75
N LEU A 122 14.59 19.82 -6.15
CA LEU A 122 13.42 20.56 -5.74
C LEU A 122 12.59 19.73 -4.76
N GLY A 123 11.88 20.39 -3.85
CA GLY A 123 10.87 19.74 -3.01
C GLY A 123 11.42 18.68 -2.06
N ASN A 124 12.60 18.89 -1.49
CA ASN A 124 13.20 17.95 -0.52
C ASN A 124 12.40 17.90 0.79
N LYS A 125 11.21 17.34 0.75
CA LYS A 125 10.30 17.16 1.87
C LYS A 125 9.40 15.94 1.64
N ALA A 126 8.83 15.40 2.71
CA ALA A 126 7.77 14.41 2.62
C ALA A 126 6.46 15.11 2.23
N ALA A 127 5.87 14.72 1.11
CA ALA A 127 4.60 15.23 0.63
C ALA A 127 3.93 14.24 -0.32
N SER A 128 2.63 14.39 -0.57
CA SER A 128 1.94 13.62 -1.60
C SER A 128 2.39 14.08 -3.01
N GLY A 129 2.31 13.18 -3.99
CA GLY A 129 2.66 13.52 -5.37
C GLY A 129 1.80 14.65 -5.94
N THR A 130 0.52 14.70 -5.62
CA THR A 130 -0.40 15.77 -6.03
C THR A 130 -0.01 17.12 -5.43
N GLU A 131 0.34 17.14 -4.14
CA GLU A 131 0.78 18.35 -3.45
C GLU A 131 2.09 18.92 -4.06
N ILE A 132 3.06 18.05 -4.34
CA ILE A 132 4.31 18.46 -4.99
C ILE A 132 4.06 18.98 -6.41
N ILE A 133 3.15 18.40 -7.18
CA ILE A 133 2.81 18.87 -8.52
C ILE A 133 2.13 20.24 -8.46
N GLU A 134 1.22 20.46 -7.52
CA GLU A 134 0.59 21.78 -7.34
C GLU A 134 1.60 22.86 -6.95
N GLU A 135 2.52 22.54 -6.04
CA GLU A 135 3.47 23.50 -5.51
C GLU A 135 4.63 23.78 -6.46
N LEU A 136 5.18 22.77 -7.11
CA LEU A 136 6.43 22.85 -7.87
C LEU A 136 6.28 22.53 -9.36
N GLY A 137 5.07 22.24 -9.84
CA GLY A 137 4.85 21.78 -11.20
C GLY A 137 5.35 22.76 -12.27
N GLU A 138 5.23 24.06 -12.05
CA GLU A 138 5.77 25.08 -12.96
C GLU A 138 7.32 25.08 -13.01
N GLU A 139 7.97 24.84 -11.89
CA GLU A 139 9.43 24.78 -11.81
C GLU A 139 9.96 23.50 -12.45
N ILE A 140 9.28 22.38 -12.24
CA ILE A 140 9.57 21.08 -12.90
C ILE A 140 9.45 21.23 -14.43
N GLY A 141 8.41 21.91 -14.90
CA GLY A 141 8.19 22.15 -16.33
C GLY A 141 9.26 23.01 -16.99
N ARG A 142 9.87 23.96 -16.26
CA ARG A 142 10.93 24.83 -16.78
C ARG A 142 12.30 24.13 -16.89
N ALA A 143 12.50 23.03 -16.18
CA ALA A 143 13.77 22.30 -16.22
C ALA A 143 13.99 21.49 -17.52
N HIS A 144 12.99 21.47 -18.42
CA HIS A 144 13.02 20.75 -19.69
C HIS A 144 13.04 21.66 -20.92
N VAL A 145 13.33 22.96 -20.79
CA VAL A 145 13.44 23.90 -21.92
C VAL A 145 14.90 24.29 -22.14
#